data_7538dc180960a04b2366e4bc7122e5c8
#
_entry.id   7538dc180960a04b2366e4bc7122e5c8
#
_cell.length_a   1.000
_cell.length_b   1.000
_cell.length_c   1.000
_cell.angle_alpha   90.00
_cell.angle_beta   90.00
_cell.angle_gamma   90.00
#
_symmetry.space_group_name_H-M   'P 1'
#
loop_
_entity.id
_entity.type
_entity.pdbx_description
1 polymer ?
#
loop_
_entity_poly.entity_id
_entity_poly.type
_entity_poly.pdbx_seq_one_letter_code
_entity_poly.pdbx_strand_id
1 'polypeptide(L)'
;MTAEISFIRESIQGDEQTRATFRTSTEIMVDVTAYDPKEHWVILFNHVANFLSVGSGWRFDSVRSLAISLCPFRSTIGAGSFTQTPKSLYSKGVLNIQNLKDDYCFLWCIVGHIYRVDKHAYQLYNYRKYFNELDISGLNFPLKFTDTPKFENLNPTISINVLVYENNEVFPLYASKHRDRKHHVNLLMISNNAGKFYYLLARELSALVYGRTKYLGYTHVCPYCLYCFSQVCLLTAHLPDCSIHLEQKVEYPSRDDPEKNIKKFKAIAKTLPVPFVLYADFEAFLVPAEENKESASNKGTSTTQA
;
A
#
# COMPACT_ATOMS: atom_id res chain seq x y z
N MET A 1 -8.95 -19.38 -3.96
CA MET A 1 -10.24 -20.10 -3.80
C MET A 1 -10.88 -19.72 -2.48
N THR A 2 -12.20 -19.62 -2.43
CA THR A 2 -12.96 -19.25 -1.22
C THR A 2 -14.08 -20.25 -1.03
N ALA A 3 -14.24 -20.78 0.17
CA ALA A 3 -15.35 -21.67 0.52
C ALA A 3 -16.17 -21.09 1.67
N GLU A 4 -17.49 -21.06 1.54
CA GLU A 4 -18.43 -20.79 2.61
C GLU A 4 -18.95 -22.13 3.14
N ILE A 5 -18.76 -22.38 4.43
CA ILE A 5 -19.05 -23.65 5.08
C ILE A 5 -20.02 -23.41 6.23
N SER A 6 -21.03 -24.28 6.31
CA SER A 6 -22.02 -24.32 7.40
C SER A 6 -21.55 -25.28 8.48
N PHE A 7 -21.73 -24.87 9.72
CA PHE A 7 -21.43 -25.67 10.92
C PHE A 7 -22.64 -25.71 11.81
N ILE A 8 -22.78 -26.83 12.53
CA ILE A 8 -23.86 -27.10 13.47
C ILE A 8 -23.28 -27.39 14.85
N ARG A 9 -23.95 -26.94 15.89
CA ARG A 9 -23.62 -27.25 17.28
C ARG A 9 -24.89 -27.59 18.03
N GLU A 10 -24.85 -28.68 18.77
CA GLU A 10 -25.94 -29.06 19.68
C GLU A 10 -25.95 -28.10 20.88
N SER A 11 -27.10 -27.54 21.18
CA SER A 11 -27.33 -26.65 22.33
C SER A 11 -28.58 -27.15 23.08
N ILE A 12 -28.66 -26.81 24.38
CA ILE A 12 -29.81 -27.14 25.24
C ILE A 12 -31.13 -26.54 24.71
N GLN A 13 -31.00 -25.44 23.90
CA GLN A 13 -32.16 -24.74 23.33
C GLN A 13 -32.48 -25.16 21.89
N GLY A 14 -31.77 -26.16 21.34
CA GLY A 14 -31.86 -26.64 19.95
C GLY A 14 -30.54 -26.45 19.19
N ASP A 15 -30.51 -27.03 17.99
CA ASP A 15 -29.33 -26.98 17.15
C ASP A 15 -29.04 -25.55 16.68
N GLU A 16 -27.84 -25.04 16.97
CA GLU A 16 -27.35 -23.77 16.48
C GLU A 16 -26.61 -24.00 15.16
N GLN A 17 -26.83 -23.11 14.19
CA GLN A 17 -26.11 -23.10 12.92
C GLN A 17 -25.29 -21.82 12.77
N THR A 18 -24.07 -21.96 12.24
CA THR A 18 -23.23 -20.82 11.88
C THR A 18 -22.56 -21.03 10.53
N ARG A 19 -22.05 -19.96 9.94
CA ARG A 19 -21.32 -20.02 8.68
C ARG A 19 -19.96 -19.37 8.85
N ALA A 20 -18.94 -19.96 8.24
CA ALA A 20 -17.61 -19.38 8.18
C ALA A 20 -17.06 -19.46 6.76
N THR A 21 -16.26 -18.46 6.41
CA THR A 21 -15.64 -18.34 5.09
C THR A 21 -14.14 -18.59 5.22
N PHE A 22 -13.65 -19.56 4.45
CA PHE A 22 -12.23 -19.92 4.37
C PHE A 22 -11.67 -19.52 3.00
N ARG A 23 -10.41 -19.08 2.97
CA ARG A 23 -9.75 -18.63 1.74
C ARG A 23 -8.35 -19.21 1.65
N THR A 24 -7.94 -19.56 0.43
CA THR A 24 -6.53 -19.80 0.12
C THR A 24 -5.83 -18.48 -0.19
N SER A 25 -4.49 -18.48 -0.15
CA SER A 25 -3.67 -17.40 -0.67
C SER A 25 -3.93 -17.16 -2.16
N THR A 26 -3.62 -15.95 -2.62
CA THR A 26 -3.65 -15.61 -4.06
C THR A 26 -2.35 -16.10 -4.70
N GLU A 27 -2.47 -16.83 -5.81
CA GLU A 27 -1.35 -17.34 -6.58
C GLU A 27 -1.36 -16.78 -7.99
N ILE A 28 -0.17 -16.60 -8.56
CA ILE A 28 -0.01 -16.16 -9.94
C ILE A 28 0.19 -17.40 -10.80
N MET A 29 -0.72 -17.60 -11.75
CA MET A 29 -0.67 -18.71 -12.70
C MET A 29 -0.40 -18.18 -14.11
N VAL A 30 0.51 -18.82 -14.80
CA VAL A 30 0.81 -18.53 -16.22
C VAL A 30 -0.22 -19.19 -17.13
N ASP A 31 -0.65 -20.39 -16.76
CA ASP A 31 -1.61 -21.19 -17.50
C ASP A 31 -2.76 -21.61 -16.58
N VAL A 32 -3.94 -21.07 -16.85
CA VAL A 32 -5.15 -21.37 -16.10
C VAL A 32 -5.64 -22.81 -16.32
N THR A 33 -5.26 -23.43 -17.45
CA THR A 33 -5.64 -24.82 -17.75
C THR A 33 -4.88 -25.82 -16.88
N ALA A 34 -3.73 -25.41 -16.32
CA ALA A 34 -2.93 -26.20 -15.39
C ALA A 34 -3.42 -26.11 -13.92
N TYR A 35 -4.50 -25.36 -13.66
CA TYR A 35 -5.02 -25.20 -12.30
C TYR A 35 -5.58 -26.54 -11.77
N ASP A 36 -4.95 -27.07 -10.71
CA ASP A 36 -5.52 -28.19 -9.96
C ASP A 36 -6.22 -27.70 -8.68
N PRO A 37 -7.55 -27.73 -8.63
CA PRO A 37 -8.30 -27.32 -7.46
C PRO A 37 -8.06 -28.21 -6.24
N LYS A 38 -7.50 -29.41 -6.39
CA LYS A 38 -7.27 -30.36 -5.29
C LYS A 38 -6.26 -29.83 -4.29
N GLU A 39 -5.16 -29.21 -4.73
CA GLU A 39 -4.17 -28.63 -3.83
C GLU A 39 -4.77 -27.54 -2.95
N HIS A 40 -5.55 -26.67 -3.55
CA HIS A 40 -6.25 -25.57 -2.83
C HIS A 40 -7.34 -26.09 -1.90
N TRP A 41 -7.97 -27.22 -2.26
CA TRP A 41 -8.94 -27.88 -1.43
C TRP A 41 -8.31 -28.44 -0.15
N VAL A 42 -7.13 -29.03 -0.24
CA VAL A 42 -6.38 -29.51 0.93
C VAL A 42 -6.07 -28.37 1.89
N ILE A 43 -5.67 -27.22 1.38
CA ILE A 43 -5.41 -26.03 2.19
C ILE A 43 -6.68 -25.56 2.90
N LEU A 44 -7.81 -25.46 2.19
CA LEU A 44 -9.09 -25.09 2.79
C LEU A 44 -9.53 -26.09 3.85
N PHE A 45 -9.35 -27.39 3.59
CA PHE A 45 -9.71 -28.45 4.52
C PHE A 45 -8.89 -28.38 5.81
N ASN A 46 -7.61 -28.06 5.71
CA ASN A 46 -6.75 -27.82 6.88
C ASN A 46 -7.22 -26.61 7.69
N HIS A 47 -7.66 -25.53 7.03
CA HIS A 47 -8.23 -24.37 7.72
C HIS A 47 -9.53 -24.74 8.46
N VAL A 48 -10.39 -25.56 7.85
CA VAL A 48 -11.61 -26.07 8.47
C VAL A 48 -11.28 -26.98 9.65
N ALA A 49 -10.34 -27.91 9.48
CA ALA A 49 -9.89 -28.80 10.55
C ALA A 49 -9.34 -28.01 11.74
N ASN A 50 -8.52 -26.99 11.48
CA ASN A 50 -8.02 -26.09 12.52
C ASN A 50 -9.15 -25.32 13.21
N PHE A 51 -10.16 -24.86 12.47
CA PHE A 51 -11.33 -24.19 13.03
C PHE A 51 -12.11 -25.13 13.98
N LEU A 52 -12.28 -26.40 13.59
CA LEU A 52 -12.97 -27.39 14.39
C LEU A 52 -12.15 -27.86 15.60
N SER A 53 -10.81 -27.90 15.49
CA SER A 53 -9.93 -28.39 16.57
C SER A 53 -9.86 -27.47 17.79
N VAL A 54 -10.32 -26.22 17.67
CA VAL A 54 -10.25 -25.20 18.74
C VAL A 54 -11.27 -25.43 19.87
N GLY A 55 -11.95 -26.56 19.89
CA GLY A 55 -12.85 -26.90 21.00
C GLY A 55 -14.16 -26.11 21.05
N SER A 56 -14.56 -25.53 19.93
CA SER A 56 -15.76 -24.68 19.80
C SER A 56 -17.07 -25.44 19.88
N GLY A 57 -17.05 -26.80 19.92
CA GLY A 57 -18.21 -27.64 19.85
C GLY A 57 -18.96 -27.66 18.51
N TRP A 58 -18.45 -26.93 17.52
CA TRP A 58 -18.99 -26.94 16.19
C TRP A 58 -18.61 -28.21 15.43
N ARG A 59 -19.54 -28.71 14.65
CA ARG A 59 -19.33 -29.82 13.72
C ARG A 59 -19.57 -29.35 12.30
N PHE A 60 -18.82 -29.88 11.34
CA PHE A 60 -19.04 -29.63 9.92
C PHE A 60 -20.45 -30.11 9.53
N ASP A 61 -21.19 -29.26 8.87
CA ASP A 61 -22.51 -29.59 8.30
C ASP A 61 -22.39 -29.73 6.77
N SER A 62 -22.11 -28.63 6.07
CA SER A 62 -22.13 -28.69 4.61
C SER A 62 -21.28 -27.55 4.01
N VAL A 63 -20.79 -27.75 2.77
CA VAL A 63 -20.24 -26.71 1.94
C VAL A 63 -21.38 -25.98 1.24
N ARG A 64 -21.55 -24.70 1.51
CA ARG A 64 -22.62 -23.88 0.93
C ARG A 64 -22.25 -23.32 -0.44
N SER A 65 -21.03 -22.81 -0.55
CA SER A 65 -20.53 -22.28 -1.81
C SER A 65 -19.03 -22.47 -1.92
N LEU A 66 -18.57 -22.63 -3.15
CA LEU A 66 -17.18 -22.63 -3.53
C LEU A 66 -16.99 -21.62 -4.65
N ALA A 67 -16.17 -20.60 -4.42
CA ALA A 67 -15.87 -19.58 -5.41
C ALA A 67 -14.39 -19.61 -5.78
N ILE A 68 -14.11 -19.64 -7.07
CA ILE A 68 -12.78 -19.45 -7.64
C ILE A 68 -12.78 -18.06 -8.29
N SER A 69 -12.02 -17.13 -7.72
CA SER A 69 -11.89 -15.80 -8.28
C SER A 69 -10.67 -15.76 -9.19
N LEU A 70 -10.88 -15.62 -10.48
CA LEU A 70 -9.82 -15.45 -11.46
C LEU A 70 -9.76 -13.97 -11.83
N CYS A 71 -8.61 -13.36 -11.56
CA CYS A 71 -8.32 -12.01 -12.01
C CYS A 71 -7.24 -12.09 -13.07
N PRO A 72 -7.38 -11.40 -14.22
CA PRO A 72 -6.30 -11.34 -15.18
C PRO A 72 -5.08 -10.73 -14.51
N PHE A 73 -4.01 -11.52 -14.39
CA PHE A 73 -2.72 -11.01 -13.97
C PHE A 73 -2.18 -10.12 -15.08
N ARG A 74 -2.33 -8.83 -14.89
CA ARG A 74 -1.62 -7.86 -15.73
C ARG A 74 -0.20 -7.79 -15.19
N SER A 75 0.69 -8.52 -15.86
CA SER A 75 2.12 -8.38 -15.55
C SER A 75 2.46 -6.91 -15.71
N THR A 76 3.16 -6.36 -14.72
CA THR A 76 3.66 -4.98 -14.75
C THR A 76 4.81 -4.84 -15.77
N ILE A 77 4.60 -5.35 -16.98
CA ILE A 77 5.52 -5.15 -18.09
C ILE A 77 5.33 -3.70 -18.51
N GLY A 78 6.32 -2.86 -18.18
CA GLY A 78 6.32 -1.47 -18.58
C GLY A 78 6.15 -1.35 -20.10
N ALA A 79 5.22 -0.53 -20.58
CA ALA A 79 5.29 -0.02 -21.92
C ALA A 79 6.32 1.10 -21.90
N GLY A 80 7.50 0.84 -22.44
CA GLY A 80 8.52 1.87 -22.53
C GLY A 80 8.18 2.98 -23.50
N SER A 81 7.32 2.71 -24.50
CA SER A 81 6.91 3.67 -25.52
C SER A 81 5.83 4.64 -25.05
N PHE A 82 5.86 5.85 -25.57
CA PHE A 82 4.99 6.96 -25.19
C PHE A 82 3.51 6.60 -25.03
N THR A 83 2.96 6.98 -23.87
CA THR A 83 1.53 6.89 -23.56
C THR A 83 1.03 8.29 -23.22
N GLN A 84 -0.10 8.69 -23.81
CA GLN A 84 -0.68 10.01 -23.55
C GLN A 84 -1.12 10.15 -22.10
N THR A 85 -0.81 11.30 -21.49
CA THR A 85 -1.25 11.62 -20.13
C THR A 85 -2.77 11.65 -20.05
N PRO A 86 -3.40 10.97 -19.09
CA PRO A 86 -4.82 11.08 -18.82
C PRO A 86 -5.23 12.54 -18.54
N LYS A 87 -6.42 12.94 -19.02
CA LYS A 87 -6.92 14.31 -18.83
C LYS A 87 -7.03 14.70 -17.34
N SER A 88 -7.35 13.76 -16.48
CA SER A 88 -7.42 13.94 -15.03
C SER A 88 -6.09 14.31 -14.37
N LEU A 89 -4.96 14.04 -15.03
CA LEU A 89 -3.62 14.39 -14.57
C LEU A 89 -3.10 15.71 -15.16
N TYR A 90 -3.87 16.37 -16.04
CA TYR A 90 -3.50 17.70 -16.53
C TYR A 90 -3.48 18.67 -15.34
N SER A 91 -2.48 19.51 -15.29
CA SER A 91 -2.25 20.47 -14.18
C SER A 91 -1.97 19.84 -12.81
N LYS A 92 -1.70 18.53 -12.74
CA LYS A 92 -1.37 17.81 -11.51
C LYS A 92 0.13 17.72 -11.23
N GLY A 93 0.94 18.60 -11.79
CA GLY A 93 2.38 18.64 -11.52
C GLY A 93 3.17 17.45 -12.06
N VAL A 94 2.66 16.80 -13.10
CA VAL A 94 3.33 15.68 -13.78
C VAL A 94 3.95 16.13 -15.10
N LEU A 95 5.09 15.54 -15.44
CA LEU A 95 5.76 15.75 -16.72
C LEU A 95 5.79 14.43 -17.48
N ASN A 96 5.32 14.47 -18.72
CA ASN A 96 5.39 13.37 -19.68
C ASN A 96 6.43 13.67 -20.75
N ILE A 97 7.56 13.00 -20.70
CA ILE A 97 8.64 13.16 -21.70
C ILE A 97 8.33 12.24 -22.88
N GLN A 98 8.19 12.81 -24.08
CA GLN A 98 7.74 12.10 -25.27
C GLN A 98 8.83 11.21 -25.88
N ASN A 99 8.95 9.99 -25.42
CA ASN A 99 9.86 8.97 -25.96
C ASN A 99 9.14 8.06 -26.97
N LEU A 100 8.92 8.55 -28.17
CA LEU A 100 8.13 7.87 -29.21
C LEU A 100 8.81 6.64 -29.81
N LYS A 101 10.14 6.48 -29.66
CA LYS A 101 10.95 5.54 -30.42
C LYS A 101 11.76 4.55 -29.54
N ASP A 102 11.60 4.63 -28.23
CA ASP A 102 12.36 3.79 -27.30
C ASP A 102 11.50 3.36 -26.10
N ASP A 103 12.03 2.45 -25.30
CA ASP A 103 11.39 1.88 -24.12
C ASP A 103 11.99 2.41 -22.80
N TYR A 104 12.57 3.63 -22.84
CA TYR A 104 13.32 4.19 -21.72
C TYR A 104 12.54 5.27 -20.94
N CYS A 105 11.19 5.23 -20.91
CA CYS A 105 10.38 6.23 -20.19
C CYS A 105 10.81 6.39 -18.72
N PHE A 106 11.20 5.32 -18.05
CA PHE A 106 11.74 5.34 -16.70
C PHE A 106 13.00 6.19 -16.61
N LEU A 107 13.98 5.97 -17.50
CA LEU A 107 15.24 6.71 -17.50
C LEU A 107 15.04 8.18 -17.86
N TRP A 108 14.17 8.46 -18.85
CA TRP A 108 13.88 9.82 -19.25
C TRP A 108 13.26 10.65 -18.13
N CYS A 109 12.43 10.05 -17.30
CA CYS A 109 11.90 10.72 -16.10
C CYS A 109 13.02 11.07 -15.12
N ILE A 110 13.98 10.18 -14.90
CA ILE A 110 15.11 10.41 -14.01
C ILE A 110 16.00 11.53 -14.54
N VAL A 111 16.39 11.47 -15.82
CA VAL A 111 17.16 12.53 -16.47
C VAL A 111 16.40 13.86 -16.42
N GLY A 112 15.08 13.85 -16.65
CA GLY A 112 14.23 15.03 -16.58
C GLY A 112 14.06 15.62 -15.17
N HIS A 113 14.30 14.82 -14.12
CA HIS A 113 14.40 15.30 -12.75
C HIS A 113 15.75 15.96 -12.46
N ILE A 114 16.85 15.28 -12.84
CA ILE A 114 18.22 15.75 -12.57
C ILE A 114 18.53 17.01 -13.37
N TYR A 115 18.16 17.01 -14.66
CA TYR A 115 18.41 18.11 -15.59
C TYR A 115 17.12 18.86 -15.91
N ARG A 116 16.60 19.56 -14.91
CA ARG A 116 15.33 20.28 -15.03
C ARG A 116 15.37 21.32 -16.14
N VAL A 117 14.38 21.22 -17.02
CA VAL A 117 14.13 22.16 -18.10
C VAL A 117 12.74 22.75 -17.92
N ASP A 118 12.60 24.08 -18.03
CA ASP A 118 11.31 24.76 -17.84
C ASP A 118 10.53 24.91 -19.14
N LYS A 119 11.20 25.23 -20.24
CA LYS A 119 10.55 25.42 -21.55
C LYS A 119 10.59 24.12 -22.36
N HIS A 120 9.45 23.72 -22.89
CA HIS A 120 9.32 22.50 -23.71
C HIS A 120 9.88 21.23 -23.02
N ALA A 121 9.69 21.13 -21.71
CA ALA A 121 10.21 20.05 -20.88
C ALA A 121 9.76 18.63 -21.32
N TYR A 122 8.66 18.53 -22.06
CA TYR A 122 8.17 17.27 -22.60
C TYR A 122 9.00 16.75 -23.79
N GLN A 123 9.88 17.57 -24.37
CA GLN A 123 10.64 17.21 -25.57
C GLN A 123 11.91 16.46 -25.20
N LEU A 124 12.03 15.25 -25.74
CA LEU A 124 13.12 14.32 -25.48
C LEU A 124 14.50 14.86 -25.83
N TYR A 125 14.63 15.70 -26.85
CA TYR A 125 15.92 16.24 -27.31
C TYR A 125 16.66 17.01 -26.22
N ASN A 126 15.93 17.62 -25.28
CA ASN A 126 16.53 18.36 -24.17
C ASN A 126 17.38 17.48 -23.25
N TYR A 127 17.12 16.17 -23.23
CA TYR A 127 17.68 15.23 -22.27
C TYR A 127 18.67 14.24 -22.86
N ARG A 128 18.69 14.09 -24.18
CA ARG A 128 19.49 13.04 -24.88
C ARG A 128 20.97 13.07 -24.52
N LYS A 129 21.57 14.23 -24.35
CA LYS A 129 22.99 14.39 -24.04
C LYS A 129 23.39 13.84 -22.67
N TYR A 130 22.44 13.72 -21.74
CA TYR A 130 22.67 13.24 -20.38
C TYR A 130 22.34 11.77 -20.17
N PHE A 131 21.85 11.09 -21.22
CA PHE A 131 21.38 9.71 -21.09
C PHE A 131 22.49 8.74 -20.64
N ASN A 132 23.70 8.93 -21.12
CA ASN A 132 24.84 8.07 -20.83
C ASN A 132 25.44 8.29 -19.42
N GLU A 133 24.89 9.21 -18.63
CA GLU A 133 25.33 9.44 -17.26
C GLU A 133 24.71 8.45 -16.27
N LEU A 134 23.70 7.69 -16.71
CA LEU A 134 23.06 6.68 -15.89
C LEU A 134 23.69 5.30 -16.16
N ASP A 135 24.01 4.58 -15.08
CA ASP A 135 24.44 3.20 -15.20
C ASP A 135 23.19 2.29 -15.30
N ILE A 136 23.08 1.62 -16.44
CA ILE A 136 21.98 0.71 -16.78
C ILE A 136 22.44 -0.71 -16.99
N SER A 137 23.65 -1.04 -16.56
CA SER A 137 24.28 -2.35 -16.77
C SER A 137 23.43 -3.48 -16.18
N GLY A 138 23.11 -4.49 -17.01
CA GLY A 138 22.33 -5.65 -16.59
C GLY A 138 20.85 -5.38 -16.30
N LEU A 139 20.31 -4.24 -16.72
CA LEU A 139 18.89 -3.95 -16.66
C LEU A 139 18.18 -4.23 -17.98
N ASN A 140 16.98 -4.75 -17.90
CA ASN A 140 16.10 -4.97 -19.04
C ASN A 140 15.06 -3.88 -19.16
N PHE A 141 14.79 -3.41 -20.37
CA PHE A 141 13.78 -2.41 -20.66
C PHE A 141 12.63 -2.97 -21.50
N PRO A 142 11.41 -2.49 -21.27
CA PRO A 142 10.99 -1.48 -20.29
C PRO A 142 11.18 -1.93 -18.85
N LEU A 143 11.71 -1.04 -17.98
CA LEU A 143 12.05 -1.38 -16.60
C LEU A 143 10.78 -1.62 -15.77
N LYS A 144 10.74 -2.75 -15.07
CA LYS A 144 9.69 -3.05 -14.10
C LYS A 144 9.95 -2.30 -12.80
N PHE A 145 8.89 -1.89 -12.08
CA PHE A 145 9.07 -1.24 -10.79
C PHE A 145 9.80 -2.13 -9.76
N THR A 146 9.70 -3.45 -9.89
CA THR A 146 10.42 -4.43 -9.07
C THR A 146 11.93 -4.39 -9.26
N ASP A 147 12.41 -3.86 -10.38
CA ASP A 147 13.83 -3.72 -10.70
C ASP A 147 14.38 -2.33 -10.28
N THR A 148 13.53 -1.46 -9.73
CA THR A 148 13.96 -0.14 -9.19
C THR A 148 15.10 -0.27 -8.17
N PRO A 149 15.10 -1.22 -7.20
CA PRO A 149 16.23 -1.39 -6.29
C PRO A 149 17.55 -1.71 -6.99
N LYS A 150 17.52 -2.47 -8.10
CA LYS A 150 18.73 -2.78 -8.89
C LYS A 150 19.28 -1.51 -9.54
N PHE A 151 18.38 -0.68 -10.11
CA PHE A 151 18.78 0.60 -10.68
C PHE A 151 19.38 1.53 -9.62
N GLU A 152 18.78 1.61 -8.43
CA GLU A 152 19.28 2.42 -7.32
C GLU A 152 20.67 1.97 -6.85
N ASN A 153 20.95 0.68 -6.86
CA ASN A 153 22.27 0.14 -6.50
C ASN A 153 23.36 0.51 -7.53
N LEU A 154 22.99 0.54 -8.82
CA LEU A 154 23.90 1.00 -9.88
C LEU A 154 24.13 2.51 -9.84
N ASN A 155 23.16 3.29 -9.35
CA ASN A 155 23.17 4.75 -9.32
C ASN A 155 23.03 5.27 -7.88
N PRO A 156 24.09 5.21 -7.05
CA PRO A 156 24.01 5.46 -5.60
C PRO A 156 23.67 6.90 -5.20
N THR A 157 23.65 7.84 -6.13
CA THR A 157 23.23 9.23 -5.89
C THR A 157 21.72 9.45 -6.07
N ILE A 158 20.98 8.45 -6.55
CA ILE A 158 19.58 8.55 -6.94
C ILE A 158 18.74 7.64 -6.07
N SER A 159 17.65 8.15 -5.50
CA SER A 159 16.59 7.37 -4.87
C SER A 159 15.28 7.59 -5.61
N ILE A 160 14.47 6.54 -5.72
CA ILE A 160 13.27 6.55 -6.55
C ILE A 160 12.08 6.09 -5.74
N ASN A 161 11.02 6.88 -5.74
CA ASN A 161 9.71 6.44 -5.30
C ASN A 161 8.83 6.21 -6.54
N VAL A 162 8.10 5.11 -6.57
CA VAL A 162 7.15 4.81 -7.63
C VAL A 162 5.75 4.89 -7.05
N LEU A 163 4.95 5.77 -7.60
CA LEU A 163 3.53 5.93 -7.34
C LEU A 163 2.74 5.30 -8.48
N VAL A 164 1.53 4.86 -8.22
CA VAL A 164 0.60 4.38 -9.24
C VAL A 164 -0.65 5.24 -9.25
N TYR A 165 -1.15 5.52 -10.45
CA TYR A 165 -2.41 6.22 -10.66
C TYR A 165 -3.46 5.24 -11.16
N GLU A 166 -4.47 5.01 -10.37
CA GLU A 166 -5.57 4.11 -10.67
C GLU A 166 -6.88 4.65 -10.08
N ASN A 167 -7.97 4.55 -10.83
CA ASN A 167 -9.31 5.00 -10.39
C ASN A 167 -9.37 6.46 -9.88
N ASN A 168 -8.61 7.37 -10.52
CA ASN A 168 -8.44 8.77 -10.11
C ASN A 168 -7.75 8.98 -8.75
N GLU A 169 -7.12 7.96 -8.21
CA GLU A 169 -6.36 8.04 -6.96
C GLU A 169 -4.89 7.72 -7.20
N VAL A 170 -4.04 8.22 -6.30
CA VAL A 170 -2.59 7.99 -6.33
C VAL A 170 -2.19 7.20 -5.10
N PHE A 171 -1.46 6.11 -5.31
CA PHE A 171 -0.96 5.24 -4.23
C PHE A 171 0.55 5.08 -4.34
N PRO A 172 1.28 4.96 -3.23
CA PRO A 172 2.66 4.53 -3.26
C PRO A 172 2.73 3.05 -3.64
N LEU A 173 3.58 2.71 -4.59
CA LEU A 173 3.84 1.35 -5.04
C LEU A 173 5.21 0.85 -4.58
N TYR A 174 6.20 1.72 -4.61
CA TYR A 174 7.54 1.47 -4.13
C TYR A 174 8.11 2.74 -3.51
N ALA A 175 8.63 2.65 -2.29
CA ALA A 175 9.32 3.71 -1.60
C ALA A 175 10.80 3.33 -1.41
N SER A 176 11.70 4.22 -1.82
CA SER A 176 13.12 4.01 -1.65
C SER A 176 13.51 3.88 -0.17
N LYS A 177 14.40 2.93 0.12
CA LYS A 177 15.05 2.83 1.44
C LYS A 177 16.17 3.86 1.62
N HIS A 178 16.65 4.46 0.54
CA HIS A 178 17.77 5.40 0.51
C HIS A 178 17.26 6.85 0.57
N ARG A 179 17.02 7.35 1.79
CA ARG A 179 16.38 8.66 2.00
C ARG A 179 17.35 9.83 2.04
N ASP A 180 18.64 9.57 2.08
CA ASP A 180 19.76 10.52 2.20
C ASP A 180 20.47 10.81 0.88
N ARG A 181 20.01 10.23 -0.23
CA ARG A 181 20.62 10.42 -1.54
C ARG A 181 20.33 11.82 -2.10
N LYS A 182 21.24 12.29 -2.95
CA LYS A 182 21.20 13.65 -3.53
C LYS A 182 19.93 13.91 -4.35
N HIS A 183 19.49 12.95 -5.14
CA HIS A 183 18.34 13.07 -6.04
C HIS A 183 17.22 12.14 -5.62
N HIS A 184 16.09 12.72 -5.20
CA HIS A 184 14.87 11.98 -4.87
C HIS A 184 13.86 12.12 -6.00
N VAL A 185 13.69 11.07 -6.78
CA VAL A 185 12.84 11.07 -7.97
C VAL A 185 11.50 10.41 -7.64
N ASN A 186 10.41 11.11 -7.88
CA ASN A 186 9.07 10.54 -7.75
C ASN A 186 8.53 10.23 -9.14
N LEU A 187 8.29 8.97 -9.43
CA LEU A 187 7.71 8.49 -10.67
C LEU A 187 6.22 8.17 -10.46
N LEU A 188 5.40 8.54 -11.42
CA LEU A 188 4.00 8.16 -11.46
C LEU A 188 3.78 7.14 -12.57
N MET A 189 3.40 5.95 -12.19
CA MET A 189 3.05 4.89 -13.13
C MET A 189 1.57 4.99 -13.50
N ILE A 190 1.30 5.06 -14.80
CA ILE A 190 -0.05 5.01 -15.37
C ILE A 190 -0.21 3.75 -16.22
N SER A 191 -1.42 3.23 -16.31
CA SER A 191 -1.74 2.16 -17.24
C SER A 191 -2.48 2.70 -18.47
N ASN A 192 -2.17 2.14 -19.64
CA ASN A 192 -2.97 2.38 -20.83
C ASN A 192 -4.10 1.34 -20.97
N ASN A 193 -5.00 1.54 -21.94
CA ASN A 193 -6.12 0.64 -22.21
C ASN A 193 -5.69 -0.79 -22.60
N ALA A 194 -4.44 -0.97 -23.03
CA ALA A 194 -3.86 -2.28 -23.34
C ALA A 194 -3.23 -2.96 -22.12
N GLY A 195 -3.33 -2.39 -20.92
CA GLY A 195 -2.76 -2.91 -19.69
C GLY A 195 -1.25 -2.76 -19.59
N LYS A 196 -0.63 -1.96 -20.45
CA LYS A 196 0.79 -1.62 -20.38
C LYS A 196 1.00 -0.40 -19.48
N PHE A 197 2.08 -0.43 -18.70
CA PHE A 197 2.42 0.65 -17.77
C PHE A 197 3.46 1.59 -18.37
N TYR A 198 3.32 2.87 -18.05
CA TYR A 198 4.18 3.93 -18.50
C TYR A 198 4.53 4.88 -17.34
N TYR A 199 5.77 5.37 -17.29
CA TYR A 199 6.22 6.26 -16.24
C TYR A 199 6.14 7.72 -16.65
N LEU A 200 5.60 8.53 -15.75
CA LEU A 200 5.60 9.98 -15.78
C LEU A 200 6.48 10.49 -14.65
N LEU A 201 7.08 11.65 -14.80
CA LEU A 201 7.78 12.31 -13.70
C LEU A 201 6.81 13.15 -12.88
N ALA A 202 6.65 12.82 -11.60
CA ALA A 202 5.88 13.61 -10.65
C ALA A 202 6.78 14.74 -10.10
N ARG A 203 6.63 15.96 -10.64
CA ARG A 203 7.41 17.14 -10.23
C ARG A 203 6.88 17.79 -8.96
N GLU A 204 5.55 17.79 -8.79
CA GLU A 204 4.85 18.45 -7.69
C GLU A 204 3.85 17.51 -7.03
N LEU A 205 4.27 16.89 -5.92
CA LEU A 205 3.41 15.95 -5.20
C LEU A 205 2.18 16.63 -4.60
N SER A 206 2.28 17.88 -4.15
CA SER A 206 1.14 18.64 -3.61
C SER A 206 0.03 18.83 -4.65
N ALA A 207 0.40 19.13 -5.89
CA ALA A 207 -0.56 19.24 -6.98
C ALA A 207 -1.13 17.87 -7.38
N LEU A 208 -0.31 16.81 -7.32
CA LEU A 208 -0.71 15.45 -7.68
C LEU A 208 -1.78 14.90 -6.72
N VAL A 209 -1.61 15.12 -5.41
CA VAL A 209 -2.54 14.64 -4.38
C VAL A 209 -3.59 15.69 -3.95
N TYR A 210 -3.65 16.83 -4.66
CA TYR A 210 -4.63 17.88 -4.37
C TYR A 210 -6.06 17.33 -4.45
N GLY A 211 -6.86 17.65 -3.44
CA GLY A 211 -8.24 17.15 -3.30
C GLY A 211 -8.38 15.89 -2.42
N ARG A 212 -7.29 15.27 -1.97
CA ARG A 212 -7.35 14.17 -0.97
C ARG A 212 -7.73 14.68 0.42
N THR A 213 -7.45 15.93 0.71
CA THR A 213 -7.81 16.58 1.98
C THR A 213 -8.80 17.72 1.74
N LYS A 214 -9.58 18.07 2.76
CA LYS A 214 -10.49 19.25 2.72
C LYS A 214 -9.72 20.58 2.84
N TYR A 215 -8.43 20.54 3.06
CA TYR A 215 -7.59 21.72 3.18
C TYR A 215 -7.31 22.31 1.79
N LEU A 216 -7.68 23.57 1.60
CA LEU A 216 -7.56 24.27 0.31
C LEU A 216 -6.21 24.99 0.11
N GLY A 217 -5.37 25.05 1.14
CA GLY A 217 -4.06 25.69 1.07
C GLY A 217 -2.98 24.77 0.47
N TYR A 218 -1.77 25.32 0.33
CA TYR A 218 -0.61 24.54 -0.06
C TYR A 218 -0.30 23.47 0.99
N THR A 219 -0.08 22.24 0.56
CA THR A 219 0.25 21.12 1.43
C THR A 219 1.67 20.62 1.19
N HIS A 220 2.36 20.29 2.29
CA HIS A 220 3.66 19.63 2.26
C HIS A 220 3.44 18.13 2.32
N VAL A 221 3.79 17.42 1.26
CA VAL A 221 3.46 15.99 1.08
C VAL A 221 4.67 15.13 1.39
N CYS A 222 4.49 14.12 2.25
CA CYS A 222 5.51 13.10 2.45
C CYS A 222 5.66 12.27 1.16
N PRO A 223 6.84 12.19 0.55
CA PRO A 223 7.02 11.45 -0.70
C PRO A 223 6.92 9.94 -0.54
N TYR A 224 6.92 9.44 0.68
CA TYR A 224 6.90 8.00 0.99
C TYR A 224 5.49 7.47 1.29
N CYS A 225 4.75 8.13 2.18
CA CYS A 225 3.39 7.70 2.56
C CYS A 225 2.27 8.56 1.96
N LEU A 226 2.60 9.65 1.26
CA LEU A 226 1.68 10.63 0.67
C LEU A 226 0.78 11.35 1.69
N TYR A 227 1.16 11.36 2.97
CA TYR A 227 0.45 12.14 3.98
C TYR A 227 0.70 13.62 3.77
N CYS A 228 -0.35 14.43 3.94
CA CYS A 228 -0.32 15.87 3.68
C CYS A 228 -0.24 16.66 4.98
N PHE A 229 0.71 17.59 5.06
CA PHE A 229 0.93 18.47 6.20
C PHE A 229 0.67 19.93 5.81
N SER A 230 0.11 20.71 6.72
CA SER A 230 -0.10 22.14 6.52
C SER A 230 1.17 22.97 6.66
N GLN A 231 2.21 22.43 7.32
CA GLN A 231 3.47 23.11 7.58
C GLN A 231 4.66 22.19 7.34
N VAL A 232 5.76 22.79 6.88
CA VAL A 232 7.01 22.08 6.60
C VAL A 232 7.63 21.43 7.85
N CYS A 233 7.53 22.08 9.01
CA CYS A 233 8.06 21.56 10.27
C CYS A 233 7.37 20.23 10.67
N LEU A 234 6.07 20.13 10.42
CA LEU A 234 5.32 18.88 10.70
C LEU A 234 5.76 17.75 9.76
N LEU A 235 6.01 18.06 8.49
CA LEU A 235 6.58 17.08 7.55
C LEU A 235 7.97 16.64 8.01
N THR A 236 8.84 17.58 8.40
CA THR A 236 10.20 17.27 8.85
C THR A 236 10.18 16.39 10.11
N ALA A 237 9.29 16.67 11.07
CA ALA A 237 9.10 15.85 12.26
C ALA A 237 8.58 14.43 11.94
N HIS A 238 7.71 14.30 10.91
CA HIS A 238 7.14 13.03 10.49
C HIS A 238 8.16 12.12 9.77
N LEU A 239 9.11 12.67 9.01
CA LEU A 239 9.99 11.87 8.13
C LEU A 239 10.77 10.77 8.87
N PRO A 240 11.34 10.97 10.07
CA PRO A 240 11.99 9.92 10.83
C PRO A 240 11.04 8.77 11.18
N ASP A 241 9.85 9.09 11.71
CA ASP A 241 8.84 8.09 12.09
C ASP A 241 8.34 7.31 10.88
N CYS A 242 8.09 8.00 9.76
CA CYS A 242 7.71 7.38 8.50
C CYS A 242 8.76 6.39 7.97
N SER A 243 10.03 6.53 8.38
CA SER A 243 11.09 5.60 7.98
C SER A 243 11.07 4.27 8.76
N ILE A 244 10.57 4.31 9.99
CA ILE A 244 10.55 3.17 10.92
C ILE A 244 9.31 2.31 10.68
N HIS A 245 8.18 2.95 10.42
CA HIS A 245 6.90 2.29 10.25
C HIS A 245 6.55 2.08 8.79
N LEU A 246 6.22 0.84 8.44
CA LEU A 246 5.63 0.53 7.13
C LEU A 246 4.27 1.22 7.02
N GLU A 247 3.87 1.56 5.78
CA GLU A 247 2.56 2.15 5.51
C GLU A 247 1.44 1.30 6.09
N GLN A 248 0.61 1.90 6.92
CA GLN A 248 -0.55 1.26 7.51
C GLN A 248 -1.81 1.94 7.00
N LYS A 249 -2.70 1.17 6.39
CA LYS A 249 -4.04 1.64 6.07
C LYS A 249 -4.84 1.72 7.36
N VAL A 250 -5.11 2.92 7.86
CA VAL A 250 -5.98 3.14 9.00
C VAL A 250 -7.41 3.28 8.49
N GLU A 251 -8.29 2.36 8.87
CA GLU A 251 -9.72 2.46 8.61
C GLU A 251 -10.42 2.92 9.90
N TYR A 252 -11.04 4.10 9.83
CA TYR A 252 -11.81 4.62 10.95
C TYR A 252 -13.22 4.02 10.96
N PRO A 253 -13.84 3.85 12.15
CA PRO A 253 -15.26 3.52 12.24
C PRO A 253 -16.10 4.53 11.45
N SER A 254 -17.07 4.06 10.70
CA SER A 254 -17.99 4.89 9.93
C SER A 254 -19.37 4.90 10.58
N ARG A 255 -19.96 6.07 10.76
CA ARG A 255 -21.34 6.16 11.28
C ARG A 255 -22.39 5.65 10.29
N ASP A 256 -22.03 5.66 9.00
CA ASP A 256 -22.95 5.29 7.91
C ASP A 256 -22.88 3.81 7.55
N ASP A 257 -21.91 3.07 8.08
CA ASP A 257 -21.70 1.64 7.82
C ASP A 257 -21.49 0.89 9.15
N PRO A 258 -22.56 0.29 9.73
CA PRO A 258 -22.48 -0.43 10.99
C PRO A 258 -21.47 -1.59 10.99
N GLU A 259 -21.22 -2.21 9.85
CA GLU A 259 -20.23 -3.30 9.71
C GLU A 259 -18.79 -2.80 9.93
N LYS A 260 -18.51 -1.55 9.62
CA LYS A 260 -17.19 -0.92 9.83
C LYS A 260 -16.97 -0.40 11.25
N ASN A 261 -18.04 -0.32 12.04
CA ASN A 261 -17.97 0.09 13.45
C ASN A 261 -17.56 -1.05 14.38
N ILE A 262 -17.60 -2.28 13.89
CA ILE A 262 -17.31 -3.48 14.69
C ILE A 262 -15.91 -4.00 14.32
N LYS A 263 -15.02 -4.01 15.30
CA LYS A 263 -13.74 -4.69 15.16
C LYS A 263 -13.96 -6.19 15.40
N LYS A 264 -14.09 -6.96 14.31
CA LYS A 264 -14.21 -8.41 14.41
C LYS A 264 -12.91 -9.01 14.95
N PHE A 265 -13.01 -9.87 15.95
CA PHE A 265 -11.87 -10.61 16.49
C PHE A 265 -11.36 -11.63 15.46
N LYS A 266 -10.11 -11.48 15.03
CA LYS A 266 -9.53 -12.28 13.94
C LYS A 266 -8.77 -13.52 14.41
N ALA A 267 -8.47 -13.62 15.70
CA ALA A 267 -7.62 -14.68 16.25
C ALA A 267 -8.43 -15.60 17.16
N ILE A 268 -9.56 -16.12 16.67
CA ILE A 268 -10.43 -17.05 17.41
C ILE A 268 -9.64 -18.25 17.95
N ALA A 269 -8.64 -18.73 17.19
CA ALA A 269 -7.76 -19.81 17.63
C ALA A 269 -6.92 -19.48 18.89
N LYS A 270 -6.84 -18.21 19.28
CA LYS A 270 -6.15 -17.77 20.51
C LYS A 270 -7.10 -17.56 21.69
N THR A 271 -8.39 -17.75 21.52
CA THR A 271 -9.36 -17.74 22.61
C THR A 271 -9.29 -19.09 23.34
N LEU A 272 -8.73 -19.08 24.54
CA LEU A 272 -8.79 -20.25 25.41
C LEU A 272 -10.13 -20.21 26.15
N PRO A 273 -10.91 -21.30 26.16
CA PRO A 273 -12.07 -21.39 27.03
C PRO A 273 -11.57 -21.36 28.47
N VAL A 274 -11.95 -20.31 29.19
CA VAL A 274 -11.65 -20.18 30.63
C VAL A 274 -12.91 -20.49 31.42
N PRO A 275 -12.82 -21.30 32.49
CA PRO A 275 -14.00 -21.70 33.27
C PRO A 275 -14.62 -20.53 34.04
N PHE A 276 -13.83 -19.49 34.28
CA PHE A 276 -14.29 -18.29 34.97
C PHE A 276 -13.75 -17.05 34.26
N VAL A 277 -14.60 -16.06 34.06
CA VAL A 277 -14.24 -14.76 33.47
C VAL A 277 -14.60 -13.67 34.48
N LEU A 278 -13.60 -12.91 34.91
CA LEU A 278 -13.80 -11.71 35.70
C LEU A 278 -13.77 -10.51 34.74
N TYR A 279 -14.87 -9.77 34.66
CA TYR A 279 -14.90 -8.48 33.96
C TYR A 279 -14.54 -7.41 35.01
N ALA A 280 -13.41 -6.75 34.80
CA ALA A 280 -13.00 -5.62 35.61
C ALA A 280 -12.89 -4.40 34.73
N ASP A 281 -13.59 -3.34 35.13
CA ASP A 281 -13.45 -2.02 34.54
C ASP A 281 -12.68 -1.12 35.53
N PHE A 282 -11.64 -0.47 35.02
CA PHE A 282 -10.79 0.39 35.85
C PHE A 282 -10.97 1.82 35.36
N GLU A 283 -11.52 2.64 36.23
CA GLU A 283 -11.55 4.09 36.00
C GLU A 283 -10.30 4.71 36.65
N ALA A 284 -9.53 5.43 35.86
CA ALA A 284 -8.36 6.13 36.34
C ALA A 284 -8.54 7.64 36.16
N PHE A 285 -8.25 8.38 37.20
CA PHE A 285 -8.17 9.83 37.12
C PHE A 285 -6.78 10.26 36.64
N LEU A 286 -6.75 11.10 35.62
CA LEU A 286 -5.51 11.76 35.22
C LEU A 286 -5.27 12.93 36.17
N VAL A 287 -4.28 12.77 37.05
CA VAL A 287 -3.84 13.85 37.96
C VAL A 287 -2.63 14.51 37.31
N PRO A 288 -2.58 15.85 37.20
CA PRO A 288 -1.40 16.55 36.74
C PRO A 288 -0.20 16.16 37.61
N ALA A 289 0.92 15.77 36.99
CA ALA A 289 2.14 15.52 37.73
C ALA A 289 2.60 16.84 38.38
N GLU A 290 2.90 16.79 39.67
CA GLU A 290 3.54 17.92 40.35
C GLU A 290 4.88 18.21 39.65
N GLU A 291 5.07 19.48 39.24
CA GLU A 291 6.33 19.92 38.63
C GLU A 291 7.46 19.80 39.66
N ASN A 292 8.17 18.72 39.65
CA ASN A 292 9.47 18.66 40.31
C ASN A 292 10.41 19.62 39.57
N LYS A 293 10.83 20.67 40.27
CA LYS A 293 11.66 21.77 39.75
C LYS A 293 13.07 21.35 39.24
N GLU A 294 13.36 20.05 39.10
CA GLU A 294 14.70 19.58 38.71
C GLU A 294 14.79 18.89 37.34
N SER A 295 13.72 18.86 36.54
CA SER A 295 13.82 18.34 35.16
C SER A 295 13.10 19.21 34.17
N ALA A 296 13.77 20.28 33.76
CA ALA A 296 13.35 21.17 32.70
C ALA A 296 13.53 20.54 31.31
N SER A 297 12.91 19.40 31.00
CA SER A 297 12.96 18.88 29.63
C SER A 297 11.84 17.92 29.19
N ASN A 298 10.71 17.82 29.90
CA ASN A 298 9.56 17.10 29.31
C ASN A 298 8.24 17.75 29.72
N LYS A 299 7.75 18.61 28.88
CA LYS A 299 6.35 19.05 28.91
C LYS A 299 5.46 17.89 28.45
N GLY A 300 4.67 17.34 29.36
CA GLY A 300 3.54 16.49 29.01
C GLY A 300 3.53 15.05 29.52
N THR A 301 4.18 14.73 30.63
CA THR A 301 4.00 13.41 31.28
C THR A 301 2.87 13.49 32.30
N SER A 302 1.72 12.87 32.00
CA SER A 302 0.69 12.56 32.99
C SER A 302 0.96 11.16 33.55
N THR A 303 0.96 11.05 34.88
CA THR A 303 1.05 9.75 35.58
C THR A 303 -0.37 9.27 35.89
N THR A 304 -0.68 8.04 35.53
CA THR A 304 -1.92 7.37 35.91
C THR A 304 -1.72 6.72 37.28
N GLN A 305 -2.51 7.12 38.27
CA GLN A 305 -2.61 6.39 39.54
C GLN A 305 -3.86 5.52 39.47
N ALA A 306 -3.70 4.21 39.71
CA ALA A 306 -4.79 3.25 39.81
C ALA A 306 -5.40 3.27 41.22
#